data_1fa50b3f99704ea6f1a33fe98fad7d86
#
_entry.id   1fa50b3f99704ea6f1a33fe98fad7d86
#
_cell.length_a   1.000
_cell.length_b   1.000
_cell.length_c   1.000
_cell.angle_alpha   90.00
_cell.angle_beta   90.00
_cell.angle_gamma   90.00
#
_symmetry.space_group_name_H-M   'P 1'
#
loop_
_entity.id
_entity.type
_entity.pdbx_description
1 polymer ?
#
loop_
_entity_poly.entity_id
_entity_poly.type
_entity_poly.pdbx_seq_one_letter_code
_entity_poly.pdbx_strand_id
1 'polypeptide(L)'
;MNAQTLTSAVTAVLVSDAERMLALPRHFGSQLLETETTIFAGLRELSADYQGGYWHFYTLSNGGFYMAPEVSEPFRIEVVGNGYRGRMSADAAGITACLFAYSHLSFRFRGGPFEDHYAWLLDFAADHAEAGLILAAVD
;
A
#
# COMPACT_ATOMS: atom_id res chain seq x y z
N MET A 1 -4.99 -25.36 23.00
CA MET A 1 -5.04 -24.76 22.37
C MET A 1 -4.48 -23.76 21.91
N ASN A 2 -4.26 -23.50 21.54
CA ASN A 2 -3.73 -22.59 21.27
C ASN A 2 -4.18 -21.51 20.56
N ALA A 3 -3.99 -20.78 21.08
CA ALA A 3 -4.52 -19.50 20.72
C ALA A 3 -3.95 -18.99 19.43
N GLN A 4 -2.79 -19.34 19.20
CA GLN A 4 -2.14 -18.98 17.95
C GLN A 4 -2.84 -19.55 16.75
N THR A 5 -3.59 -20.59 16.94
CA THR A 5 -4.36 -21.14 15.84
C THR A 5 -5.44 -20.16 15.39
N LEU A 6 -5.76 -19.19 16.24
CA LEU A 6 -6.78 -18.18 15.95
C LEU A 6 -6.20 -16.94 15.29
N THR A 7 -4.88 -16.83 15.27
CA THR A 7 -4.23 -15.69 14.66
C THR A 7 -3.68 -16.08 13.31
N SER A 8 -4.37 -15.71 12.27
CA SER A 8 -3.89 -15.94 10.91
C SER A 8 -3.17 -14.70 10.44
N ALA A 9 -2.04 -14.88 9.82
CA ALA A 9 -1.38 -13.78 9.15
C ALA A 9 -2.29 -13.26 8.04
N VAL A 10 -2.28 -11.96 7.83
CA VAL A 10 -2.99 -11.36 6.71
C VAL A 10 -2.28 -11.78 5.42
N THR A 11 -3.02 -12.25 4.45
CA THR A 11 -2.48 -12.68 3.17
C THR A 11 -2.93 -11.77 2.04
N ALA A 12 -2.11 -11.67 1.00
CA ALA A 12 -2.41 -10.88 -0.19
C ALA A 12 -2.69 -11.81 -1.37
N VAL A 13 -3.73 -11.48 -2.14
CA VAL A 13 -4.10 -12.20 -3.35
C VAL A 13 -4.05 -11.23 -4.51
N LEU A 14 -3.30 -11.61 -5.56
CA LEU A 14 -3.21 -10.81 -6.77
C LEU A 14 -4.58 -10.75 -7.44
N VAL A 15 -5.03 -9.54 -7.75
CA VAL A 15 -6.30 -9.32 -8.46
C VAL A 15 -6.09 -9.71 -9.91
N SER A 16 -6.96 -10.60 -10.44
CA SER A 16 -6.88 -11.05 -11.82
C SER A 16 -7.24 -9.91 -12.78
N ASP A 17 -6.80 -10.04 -14.03
CA ASP A 17 -7.10 -9.05 -15.06
C ASP A 17 -8.62 -8.83 -15.20
N ALA A 18 -9.40 -9.90 -15.07
CA ALA A 18 -10.86 -9.81 -15.18
C ALA A 18 -11.49 -8.97 -14.06
N GLU A 19 -10.84 -8.90 -12.89
CA GLU A 19 -11.38 -8.21 -11.72
C GLU A 19 -10.79 -6.81 -11.51
N ARG A 20 -9.76 -6.45 -12.27
CA ARG A 20 -9.03 -5.20 -12.02
C ARG A 20 -9.91 -3.95 -12.08
N MET A 21 -10.80 -3.87 -13.04
CA MET A 21 -11.65 -2.69 -13.20
C MET A 21 -12.64 -2.51 -12.06
N LEU A 22 -12.93 -3.59 -11.34
CA LEU A 22 -13.86 -3.56 -10.21
C LEU A 22 -13.18 -3.34 -8.86
N ALA A 23 -11.86 -3.51 -8.80
CA ALA A 23 -11.13 -3.49 -7.53
C ALA A 23 -11.18 -2.12 -6.86
N LEU A 24 -10.79 -1.08 -7.56
CA LEU A 24 -10.77 0.27 -6.97
C LEU A 24 -12.17 0.77 -6.59
N PRO A 25 -13.20 0.63 -7.45
CA PRO A 25 -14.54 1.02 -7.02
C PRO A 25 -15.05 0.23 -5.83
N ARG A 26 -14.72 -1.07 -5.77
CA ARG A 26 -15.16 -1.93 -4.68
C ARG A 26 -14.59 -1.49 -3.34
N HIS A 27 -13.34 -1.05 -3.33
CA HIS A 27 -12.66 -0.65 -2.09
C HIS A 27 -12.83 0.83 -1.77
N PHE A 28 -12.88 1.69 -2.77
CA PHE A 28 -12.79 3.15 -2.55
C PHE A 28 -14.00 3.93 -3.06
N GLY A 29 -14.94 3.24 -3.71
CA GLY A 29 -16.18 3.88 -4.15
C GLY A 29 -15.92 5.10 -5.03
N SER A 30 -16.58 6.20 -4.69
CA SER A 30 -16.47 7.43 -5.49
C SER A 30 -15.12 8.11 -5.38
N GLN A 31 -14.27 7.73 -4.40
CA GLN A 31 -12.92 8.28 -4.26
C GLN A 31 -11.85 7.46 -4.98
N LEU A 32 -12.24 6.60 -5.92
CA LEU A 32 -11.27 5.73 -6.60
C LEU A 32 -10.20 6.53 -7.37
N LEU A 33 -10.59 7.62 -8.02
CA LEU A 33 -9.63 8.42 -8.79
C LEU A 33 -8.66 9.16 -7.89
N GLU A 34 -9.17 9.72 -6.79
CA GLU A 34 -8.32 10.39 -5.81
C GLU A 34 -7.33 9.42 -5.18
N THR A 35 -7.79 8.19 -4.92
CA THR A 35 -6.93 7.16 -4.35
C THR A 35 -5.79 6.81 -5.29
N GLU A 36 -6.11 6.50 -6.54
CA GLU A 36 -5.12 6.10 -7.53
C GLU A 36 -4.12 7.23 -7.77
N THR A 37 -4.63 8.44 -7.98
CA THR A 37 -3.78 9.60 -8.24
C THR A 37 -2.84 9.87 -7.07
N THR A 38 -3.35 9.78 -5.85
CA THR A 38 -2.54 10.04 -4.65
C THR A 38 -1.44 8.99 -4.48
N ILE A 39 -1.74 7.72 -4.77
CA ILE A 39 -0.73 6.66 -4.69
C ILE A 39 0.37 6.88 -5.71
N PHE A 40 0.02 7.15 -6.97
CA PHE A 40 1.01 7.37 -8.02
C PHE A 40 1.89 8.59 -7.71
N ALA A 41 1.26 9.69 -7.33
CA ALA A 41 2.00 10.90 -6.97
C ALA A 41 2.90 10.67 -5.76
N GLY A 42 2.41 9.89 -4.79
CA GLY A 42 3.16 9.56 -3.60
C GLY A 42 4.45 8.80 -3.91
N LEU A 43 4.35 7.78 -4.75
CA LEU A 43 5.56 7.02 -5.09
C LEU A 43 6.53 7.87 -5.91
N ARG A 44 6.03 8.70 -6.79
CA ARG A 44 6.88 9.61 -7.57
C ARG A 44 7.66 10.55 -6.66
N GLU A 45 7.03 10.98 -5.57
CA GLU A 45 7.68 11.86 -4.60
C GLU A 45 8.68 11.11 -3.73
N LEU A 46 8.37 9.85 -3.38
CA LEU A 46 9.24 9.02 -2.55
C LEU A 46 10.47 8.52 -3.28
N SER A 47 10.40 8.35 -4.60
CA SER A 47 11.47 7.72 -5.35
C SER A 47 11.67 8.34 -6.72
N ALA A 48 12.87 8.82 -6.96
CA ALA A 48 13.28 9.30 -8.28
C ALA A 48 13.39 8.15 -9.28
N ASP A 49 13.44 6.91 -8.80
CA ASP A 49 13.53 5.73 -9.67
C ASP A 49 12.19 5.36 -10.31
N TYR A 50 11.09 5.87 -9.78
CA TYR A 50 9.77 5.54 -10.32
C TYR A 50 9.52 6.29 -11.63
N GLN A 51 9.19 5.56 -12.68
CA GLN A 51 8.99 6.12 -14.01
C GLN A 51 7.65 5.74 -14.63
N GLY A 52 6.66 5.42 -13.80
CA GLY A 52 5.36 4.97 -14.28
C GLY A 52 5.36 3.49 -14.58
N GLY A 53 4.43 3.04 -15.41
CA GLY A 53 4.33 1.65 -15.81
C GLY A 53 3.13 0.96 -15.20
N TYR A 54 3.15 -0.36 -15.31
CA TYR A 54 2.06 -1.21 -14.88
C TYR A 54 2.14 -1.49 -13.39
N TRP A 55 0.98 -1.54 -12.71
CA TRP A 55 0.87 -1.85 -11.28
C TRP A 55 0.03 -3.10 -11.09
N HIS A 56 0.46 -3.95 -10.18
CA HIS A 56 -0.35 -5.07 -9.71
C HIS A 56 -1.26 -4.60 -8.57
N PHE A 57 -2.47 -5.15 -8.54
CA PHE A 57 -3.44 -4.88 -7.48
C PHE A 57 -3.56 -6.12 -6.60
N TYR A 58 -3.65 -5.92 -5.28
CA TYR A 58 -3.76 -7.01 -4.31
C TYR A 58 -4.90 -6.75 -3.35
N THR A 59 -5.71 -7.77 -3.10
CA THR A 59 -6.69 -7.73 -2.01
C THR A 59 -6.12 -8.48 -0.82
N LEU A 60 -6.40 -7.97 0.37
CA LEU A 60 -5.91 -8.55 1.61
C LEU A 60 -7.01 -9.36 2.29
N SER A 61 -6.62 -10.43 2.97
CA SER A 61 -7.57 -11.32 3.63
C SER A 61 -8.37 -10.63 4.73
N ASN A 62 -7.90 -9.50 5.23
CA ASN A 62 -8.63 -8.73 6.25
C ASN A 62 -9.57 -7.67 5.67
N GLY A 63 -9.68 -7.59 4.35
CA GLY A 63 -10.54 -6.61 3.69
C GLY A 63 -9.79 -5.46 3.05
N GLY A 64 -8.49 -5.39 3.25
CA GLY A 64 -7.67 -4.30 2.73
C GLY A 64 -7.30 -4.46 1.26
N PHE A 65 -6.51 -3.52 0.79
CA PHE A 65 -6.08 -3.44 -0.60
C PHE A 65 -4.76 -2.69 -0.67
N TYR A 66 -3.87 -3.12 -1.56
CA TYR A 66 -2.74 -2.29 -1.96
C TYR A 66 -2.39 -2.56 -3.41
N MET A 67 -1.56 -1.71 -3.97
CA MET A 67 -1.07 -1.88 -5.33
C MET A 67 0.43 -1.58 -5.34
N ALA A 68 1.13 -2.19 -6.26
CA ALA A 68 2.58 -2.07 -6.36
C ALA A 68 3.03 -2.15 -7.80
N PRO A 69 4.08 -1.37 -8.19
CA PRO A 69 4.55 -1.39 -9.57
C PRO A 69 5.21 -2.71 -9.94
N GLU A 70 5.05 -3.08 -11.20
CA GLU A 70 5.69 -4.28 -11.75
C GLU A 70 7.12 -3.92 -12.19
N VAL A 71 8.04 -3.93 -11.23
CA VAL A 71 9.45 -3.62 -11.46
C VAL A 71 10.27 -4.61 -10.64
N SER A 72 11.29 -5.20 -11.24
CA SER A 72 12.13 -6.19 -10.54
C SER A 72 13.23 -5.56 -9.70
N GLU A 73 13.70 -4.36 -10.09
CA GLU A 73 14.75 -3.69 -9.31
C GLU A 73 14.17 -2.99 -8.11
N PRO A 74 14.93 -2.89 -7.01
CA PRO A 74 14.47 -2.13 -5.85
C PRO A 74 14.46 -0.63 -6.13
N PHE A 75 13.60 0.07 -5.41
CA PHE A 75 13.52 1.53 -5.45
C PHE A 75 14.31 2.15 -4.31
N ARG A 76 14.97 3.26 -4.59
CA ARG A 76 15.54 4.10 -3.53
C ARG A 76 14.41 4.98 -3.02
N ILE A 77 14.14 4.87 -1.73
CA ILE A 77 13.05 5.61 -1.08
C ILE A 77 13.65 6.68 -0.17
N GLU A 78 13.09 7.88 -0.25
CA GLU A 78 13.51 9.00 0.57
C GLU A 78 12.26 9.69 1.11
N VAL A 79 12.14 9.76 2.43
CA VAL A 79 11.01 10.41 3.07
C VAL A 79 11.51 11.68 3.73
N VAL A 80 11.15 12.82 3.13
CA VAL A 80 11.65 14.12 3.59
C VAL A 80 11.24 14.40 5.04
N GLY A 81 9.98 14.06 5.37
CA GLY A 81 9.43 14.44 6.68
C GLY A 81 10.10 13.80 7.87
N ASN A 82 10.61 12.57 7.74
CA ASN A 82 11.23 11.87 8.87
C ASN A 82 12.69 11.49 8.62
N GLY A 83 13.24 11.87 7.47
CA GLY A 83 14.63 11.60 7.13
C GLY A 83 14.95 10.17 6.73
N TYR A 84 13.95 9.32 6.54
CA TYR A 84 14.19 7.94 6.11
C TYR A 84 14.83 7.91 4.74
N ARG A 85 15.86 7.08 4.58
CA ARG A 85 16.50 6.81 3.29
C ARG A 85 16.87 5.34 3.25
N GLY A 86 16.49 4.65 2.16
CA GLY A 86 16.81 3.25 2.02
C GLY A 86 16.32 2.70 0.71
N ARG A 87 16.53 1.42 0.51
CA ARG A 87 16.07 0.70 -0.67
C ARG A 87 15.06 -0.36 -0.25
N MET A 88 14.04 -0.52 -1.05
CA MET A 88 13.06 -1.58 -0.83
C MET A 88 12.55 -2.09 -2.17
N SER A 89 11.98 -3.29 -2.17
CA SER A 89 11.40 -3.89 -3.37
C SER A 89 10.25 -3.04 -3.88
N ALA A 90 9.85 -3.28 -5.13
CA ALA A 90 8.67 -2.62 -5.68
C ALA A 90 7.42 -2.93 -4.87
N ASP A 91 7.31 -4.16 -4.35
CA ASP A 91 6.18 -4.54 -3.50
C ASP A 91 6.14 -3.70 -2.24
N ALA A 92 7.26 -3.61 -1.53
CA ALA A 92 7.35 -2.80 -0.31
C ALA A 92 7.17 -1.31 -0.59
N ALA A 93 7.70 -0.83 -1.71
CA ALA A 93 7.53 0.57 -2.11
C ALA A 93 6.07 0.90 -2.39
N GLY A 94 5.35 -0.02 -3.03
CA GLY A 94 3.93 0.14 -3.28
C GLY A 94 3.13 0.19 -1.98
N ILE A 95 3.44 -0.69 -1.03
CA ILE A 95 2.80 -0.67 0.29
C ILE A 95 3.06 0.66 0.99
N THR A 96 4.31 1.12 0.96
CA THR A 96 4.68 2.39 1.58
C THR A 96 3.91 3.56 0.98
N ALA A 97 3.83 3.62 -0.35
CA ALA A 97 3.08 4.67 -1.03
C ALA A 97 1.59 4.61 -0.69
N CYS A 98 1.02 3.41 -0.61
CA CYS A 98 -0.38 3.24 -0.24
C CYS A 98 -0.63 3.69 1.20
N LEU A 99 0.26 3.35 2.14
CA LEU A 99 0.10 3.79 3.53
C LEU A 99 0.10 5.31 3.64
N PHE A 100 1.02 5.98 2.96
CA PHE A 100 1.03 7.44 2.95
C PHE A 100 -0.24 8.00 2.31
N ALA A 101 -0.69 7.41 1.21
CA ALA A 101 -1.89 7.87 0.52
C ALA A 101 -3.13 7.71 1.40
N TYR A 102 -3.29 6.54 2.04
CA TYR A 102 -4.46 6.30 2.91
C TYR A 102 -4.46 7.26 4.11
N SER A 103 -3.29 7.50 4.69
CA SER A 103 -3.17 8.45 5.78
C SER A 103 -3.61 9.85 5.34
N HIS A 104 -3.08 10.32 4.22
CA HIS A 104 -3.43 11.64 3.67
C HIS A 104 -4.93 11.74 3.37
N LEU A 105 -5.47 10.72 2.71
CA LEU A 105 -6.87 10.73 2.29
C LEU A 105 -7.83 10.56 3.46
N SER A 106 -7.39 9.94 4.56
CA SER A 106 -8.23 9.80 5.75
C SER A 106 -8.54 11.15 6.38
N PHE A 107 -7.62 12.09 6.28
CA PHE A 107 -7.86 13.46 6.78
C PHE A 107 -8.75 14.26 5.81
N ARG A 108 -8.59 14.01 4.52
CA ARG A 108 -9.36 14.73 3.51
C ARG A 108 -10.80 14.23 3.41
N PHE A 109 -11.00 12.93 3.56
CA PHE A 109 -12.32 12.29 3.44
C PHE A 109 -12.67 11.58 4.75
N ARG A 110 -12.93 12.36 5.79
CA ARG A 110 -13.25 11.81 7.11
C ARG A 110 -14.51 10.98 7.05
N GLY A 111 -14.50 9.81 7.72
CA GLY A 111 -15.63 8.89 7.70
C GLY A 111 -15.68 8.03 6.45
N GLY A 112 -14.73 8.18 5.54
CA GLY A 112 -14.61 7.34 4.35
C GLY A 112 -13.86 6.05 4.65
N PRO A 113 -13.41 5.35 3.61
CA PRO A 113 -12.80 4.03 3.78
C PRO A 113 -11.33 4.04 4.19
N PHE A 114 -10.70 5.21 4.26
CA PHE A 114 -9.23 5.28 4.31
C PHE A 114 -8.64 4.92 5.67
N GLU A 115 -9.33 5.22 6.75
CA GLU A 115 -8.85 4.84 8.09
C GLU A 115 -8.79 3.32 8.22
N ASP A 116 -9.83 2.63 7.76
CA ASP A 116 -9.85 1.17 7.79
C ASP A 116 -8.79 0.59 6.88
N HIS A 117 -8.66 1.13 5.66
CA HIS A 117 -7.65 0.64 4.72
C HIS A 117 -6.23 0.85 5.24
N TYR A 118 -5.98 1.97 5.92
CA TYR A 118 -4.69 2.19 6.55
C TYR A 118 -4.40 1.11 7.60
N ALA A 119 -5.37 0.86 8.48
CA ALA A 119 -5.19 -0.14 9.54
C ALA A 119 -5.01 -1.54 8.96
N TRP A 120 -5.81 -1.91 7.98
CA TRP A 120 -5.71 -3.22 7.34
C TRP A 120 -4.36 -3.43 6.65
N LEU A 121 -3.90 -2.41 5.94
CA LEU A 121 -2.61 -2.51 5.23
C LEU A 121 -1.45 -2.52 6.23
N LEU A 122 -1.54 -1.75 7.31
CA LEU A 122 -0.51 -1.74 8.33
C LEU A 122 -0.35 -3.12 8.97
N ASP A 123 -1.47 -3.83 9.22
CA ASP A 123 -1.43 -5.19 9.75
C ASP A 123 -0.70 -6.13 8.80
N PHE A 124 -0.94 -6.01 7.50
CA PHE A 124 -0.23 -6.81 6.51
C PHE A 124 1.27 -6.45 6.48
N ALA A 125 1.57 -5.15 6.50
CA ALA A 125 2.95 -4.68 6.44
C ALA A 125 3.79 -5.15 7.63
N ALA A 126 3.18 -5.30 8.79
CA ALA A 126 3.88 -5.73 10.01
C ALA A 126 4.48 -7.13 9.88
N ASP A 127 3.91 -7.98 9.02
CA ASP A 127 4.38 -9.34 8.79
C ASP A 127 5.11 -9.49 7.46
N HIS A 128 5.29 -8.41 6.73
CA HIS A 128 5.97 -8.43 5.43
C HIS A 128 7.46 -8.73 5.61
N ALA A 129 8.06 -9.36 4.61
CA ALA A 129 9.50 -9.66 4.64
C ALA A 129 10.34 -8.39 4.83
N GLU A 130 9.86 -7.25 4.37
CA GLU A 130 10.54 -5.97 4.49
C GLU A 130 9.84 -5.04 5.49
N ALA A 131 9.17 -5.61 6.49
CA ALA A 131 8.41 -4.84 7.47
C ALA A 131 9.25 -3.73 8.13
N GLY A 132 10.49 -4.03 8.49
CA GLY A 132 11.36 -3.05 9.12
C GLY A 132 11.57 -1.81 8.28
N LEU A 133 11.73 -1.99 6.97
CA LEU A 133 11.94 -0.88 6.04
C LEU A 133 10.66 -0.08 5.84
N ILE A 134 9.54 -0.78 5.64
CA ILE A 134 8.25 -0.13 5.44
C ILE A 134 7.87 0.71 6.66
N LEU A 135 7.96 0.10 7.85
CA LEU A 135 7.54 0.78 9.08
C LEU A 135 8.45 1.95 9.41
N ALA A 136 9.75 1.82 9.14
CA ALA A 136 10.68 2.94 9.34
C ALA A 136 10.35 4.11 8.40
N ALA A 137 9.94 3.80 7.16
CA ALA A 137 9.64 4.85 6.19
C ALA A 137 8.38 5.63 6.55
N VAL A 138 7.37 4.97 7.11
CA VAL A 138 6.09 5.62 7.42
C VAL A 138 6.02 6.19 8.84
N ASP A 139 7.02 5.91 9.65
CA ASP A 139 7.05 6.36 11.05
C ASP A 139 7.27 7.91 11.16
#